data_2a39aae6c2f7ab5c98693757b06b9457
#
_entry.id   2a39aae6c2f7ab5c98693757b06b9457
#
_cell.length_a   1.000
_cell.length_b   1.000
_cell.length_c   1.000
_cell.angle_alpha   90.00
_cell.angle_beta   90.00
_cell.angle_gamma   90.00
#
_symmetry.space_group_name_H-M   'P 1'
#
loop_
_entity.id
_entity.type
_entity.pdbx_description
1 polymer ?
#
loop_
_entity_poly.entity_id
_entity_poly.type
_entity_poly.pdbx_seq_one_letter_code
_entity_poly.pdbx_strand_id
1 'polypeptide(L)'
;MRQHLFSLDVLQVQQGTGSGFVWDTTGHIVTNFHVIDGGDSFRVRLADQSEHAAKVVGYAADKDLAVLRINAPPANLTPLPLGVSQRLLVGQTVLAVGNPFGLDHSLTVGVVSALGRELRSPGGRKIYDVIQTDAAINPGNSGGPLLDSNGRLIGVNSAIYSPSGASAGIGFAIPVDVVKRLVPQLIARRRPVVPGIGIIALPESIAERNQLEGVVVQEVAAGSPAARAGLEGLRRARGGGFYVGDRIVAVNGKRVQSLDDLTHVFEQQGVGAIVELTVMRGGERRTIKMPLVAVE
;
A
#
# COMPACT_ATOMS: atom_id res chain seq x y z
N MET A 1 24.94 0.98 54.53
CA MET A 1 25.01 1.43 53.14
C MET A 1 24.04 0.63 52.31
N ARG A 2 22.88 1.18 51.99
CA ARG A 2 21.91 0.59 51.02
C ARG A 2 22.01 1.39 49.74
N GLN A 3 22.51 0.75 48.67
CA GLN A 3 22.52 1.29 47.34
C GLN A 3 21.09 1.25 46.78
N HIS A 4 20.52 2.40 46.48
CA HIS A 4 19.33 2.52 45.64
C HIS A 4 19.75 2.36 44.19
N LEU A 5 19.54 1.16 43.63
CA LEU A 5 19.55 0.86 42.22
C LEU A 5 18.11 0.81 41.76
N PHE A 6 17.64 1.86 41.15
CA PHE A 6 16.53 1.92 40.19
C PHE A 6 16.22 3.39 39.90
N SER A 7 17.02 4.04 39.05
CA SER A 7 16.52 5.15 38.25
C SER A 7 16.07 4.52 36.90
N LEU A 8 14.78 4.44 36.71
CA LEU A 8 14.18 4.17 35.42
C LEU A 8 14.25 5.49 34.61
N ASP A 9 15.42 5.84 34.13
CA ASP A 9 15.54 6.74 33.01
C ASP A 9 15.04 5.97 31.78
N VAL A 10 13.80 6.18 31.44
CA VAL A 10 13.24 5.78 30.12
C VAL A 10 14.00 6.61 29.10
N LEU A 11 15.11 6.09 28.61
CA LEU A 11 15.75 6.59 27.41
C LEU A 11 14.72 6.47 26.30
N GLN A 12 14.14 7.60 25.88
CA GLN A 12 13.39 7.67 24.63
C GLN A 12 14.38 7.41 23.50
N VAL A 13 14.50 6.15 23.11
CA VAL A 13 15.21 5.78 21.89
C VAL A 13 14.38 6.31 20.74
N GLN A 14 14.91 7.30 20.03
CA GLN A 14 14.34 7.72 18.75
C GLN A 14 14.41 6.53 17.79
N GLN A 15 13.35 5.75 17.70
CA GLN A 15 13.21 4.69 16.71
C GLN A 15 12.60 5.31 15.44
N GLY A 16 13.46 5.56 14.47
CA GLY A 16 13.05 5.92 13.12
C GLY A 16 12.75 7.40 12.90
N THR A 17 13.32 7.93 11.85
CA THR A 17 12.98 9.22 11.25
C THR A 17 12.48 8.97 9.84
N GLY A 18 11.49 9.75 9.40
CA GLY A 18 10.97 9.70 8.05
C GLY A 18 10.46 11.06 7.63
N SER A 19 9.98 11.15 6.42
CA SER A 19 9.39 12.35 5.86
C SER A 19 7.88 12.20 5.71
N GLY A 20 7.21 13.31 5.46
CA GLY A 20 5.79 13.35 5.12
C GLY A 20 5.48 14.65 4.40
N PHE A 21 4.23 14.82 4.04
CA PHE A 21 3.75 16.07 3.45
C PHE A 21 2.34 16.38 3.92
N VAL A 22 2.03 17.67 3.90
CA VAL A 22 0.70 18.19 4.26
C VAL A 22 -0.31 17.78 3.19
N TRP A 23 -1.36 17.07 3.62
CA TRP A 23 -2.44 16.64 2.74
C TRP A 23 -3.54 17.72 2.58
N ASP A 24 -3.90 18.35 3.70
CA ASP A 24 -4.94 19.38 3.74
C ASP A 24 -4.67 20.42 4.83
N THR A 25 -5.45 21.49 4.81
CA THR A 25 -5.36 22.59 5.79
C THR A 25 -5.96 22.24 7.15
N THR A 26 -6.49 21.03 7.33
CA THR A 26 -7.03 20.57 8.63
C THR A 26 -6.00 19.80 9.45
N GLY A 27 -4.78 19.62 8.95
CA GLY A 27 -3.65 19.06 9.67
C GLY A 27 -3.40 17.57 9.39
N HIS A 28 -3.93 17.00 8.31
CA HIS A 28 -3.57 15.67 7.90
C HIS A 28 -2.20 15.66 7.20
N ILE A 29 -1.35 14.75 7.64
CA ILE A 29 0.00 14.50 7.10
C ILE A 29 0.03 13.10 6.55
N VAL A 30 0.48 12.95 5.31
CA VAL A 30 0.70 11.64 4.68
C VAL A 30 2.15 11.25 4.82
N THR A 31 2.40 9.99 5.15
CA THR A 31 3.72 9.36 5.24
C THR A 31 3.61 7.87 4.91
N ASN A 32 4.72 7.12 4.99
CA ASN A 32 4.67 5.66 4.89
C ASN A 32 4.22 4.99 6.19
N PHE A 33 3.64 3.79 6.07
CA PHE A 33 3.29 2.95 7.21
C PHE A 33 4.54 2.53 7.99
N HIS A 34 5.60 2.07 7.30
CA HIS A 34 6.82 1.62 7.97
C HIS A 34 7.54 2.74 8.77
N VAL A 35 7.26 4.02 8.48
CA VAL A 35 7.80 5.16 9.26
C VAL A 35 7.15 5.25 10.63
N ILE A 36 5.91 4.78 10.77
CA ILE A 36 5.15 4.84 12.02
C ILE A 36 5.03 3.49 12.71
N ASP A 37 5.43 2.41 12.07
CA ASP A 37 5.28 1.05 12.58
C ASP A 37 6.13 0.85 13.84
N GLY A 38 5.52 0.26 14.87
CA GLY A 38 6.14 0.04 16.17
C GLY A 38 6.37 1.29 17.02
N GLY A 39 5.93 2.48 16.60
CA GLY A 39 6.06 3.72 17.37
C GLY A 39 4.88 3.95 18.31
N ASP A 40 5.16 4.37 19.56
CA ASP A 40 4.15 4.72 20.56
C ASP A 40 3.74 6.20 20.51
N SER A 41 4.61 7.08 20.02
CA SER A 41 4.38 8.52 19.94
C SER A 41 5.05 9.12 18.71
N PHE A 42 4.40 10.13 18.12
CA PHE A 42 4.86 10.75 16.87
C PHE A 42 4.93 12.26 17.03
N ARG A 43 5.95 12.85 16.40
CA ARG A 43 6.10 14.30 16.25
C ARG A 43 6.31 14.61 14.77
N VAL A 44 5.72 15.70 14.33
CA VAL A 44 5.92 16.26 12.99
C VAL A 44 6.57 17.62 13.14
N ARG A 45 7.68 17.81 12.46
CA ARG A 45 8.32 19.11 12.31
C ARG A 45 7.94 19.68 10.95
N LEU A 46 7.34 20.85 10.94
CA LEU A 46 6.98 21.56 9.71
C LEU A 46 8.17 22.35 9.14
N ALA A 47 8.02 22.90 7.94
CA ALA A 47 9.06 23.67 7.26
C ALA A 47 9.47 24.95 8.03
N ASP A 48 8.58 25.51 8.83
CA ASP A 48 8.85 26.64 9.72
C ASP A 48 9.56 26.25 11.03
N GLN A 49 10.03 24.99 11.14
CA GLN A 49 10.68 24.37 12.30
C GLN A 49 9.76 24.20 13.52
N SER A 50 8.47 24.49 13.41
CA SER A 50 7.51 24.20 14.48
C SER A 50 7.30 22.70 14.66
N GLU A 51 7.26 22.22 15.90
CA GLU A 51 7.05 20.83 16.24
C GLU A 51 5.64 20.61 16.79
N HIS A 52 4.97 19.60 16.27
CA HIS A 52 3.61 19.26 16.66
C HIS A 52 3.52 17.78 17.03
N ALA A 53 2.89 17.49 18.16
CA ALA A 53 2.50 16.12 18.48
C ALA A 53 1.52 15.60 17.44
N ALA A 54 1.72 14.40 16.95
CA ALA A 54 0.91 13.80 15.91
C ALA A 54 0.20 12.54 16.42
N LYS A 55 -1.01 12.31 15.91
CA LYS A 55 -1.80 11.12 16.19
C LYS A 55 -2.05 10.36 14.90
N VAL A 56 -1.96 9.04 14.94
CA VAL A 56 -2.32 8.19 13.80
C VAL A 56 -3.83 8.29 13.56
N VAL A 57 -4.22 8.67 12.36
CA VAL A 57 -5.61 8.72 11.90
C VAL A 57 -6.01 7.37 11.33
N GLY A 58 -5.17 6.80 10.46
CA GLY A 58 -5.38 5.51 9.84
C GLY A 58 -4.18 5.11 8.99
N TYR A 59 -4.13 3.84 8.61
CA TYR A 59 -3.05 3.32 7.78
C TYR A 59 -3.49 2.16 6.89
N ALA A 60 -2.69 1.88 5.88
CA ALA A 60 -2.79 0.77 4.95
C ALA A 60 -1.42 0.09 4.84
N ALA A 61 -1.14 -0.88 5.73
CA ALA A 61 0.14 -1.60 5.78
C ALA A 61 0.46 -2.29 4.46
N ASP A 62 -0.54 -2.87 3.80
CA ASP A 62 -0.44 -3.53 2.50
C ASP A 62 -0.08 -2.58 1.34
N LYS A 63 -0.18 -1.26 1.55
CA LYS A 63 0.17 -0.23 0.57
C LYS A 63 1.24 0.73 1.08
N ASP A 64 1.79 0.43 2.27
CA ASP A 64 2.80 1.23 2.94
C ASP A 64 2.44 2.72 3.06
N LEU A 65 1.18 3.03 3.37
CA LEU A 65 0.68 4.39 3.55
C LEU A 65 0.10 4.59 4.95
N ALA A 66 0.32 5.77 5.51
CA ALA A 66 -0.26 6.20 6.77
C ALA A 66 -0.68 7.67 6.73
N VAL A 67 -1.68 8.01 7.54
CA VAL A 67 -2.13 9.38 7.76
C VAL A 67 -2.00 9.70 9.23
N LEU A 68 -1.28 10.78 9.52
CA LEU A 68 -1.19 11.39 10.84
C LEU A 68 -2.05 12.65 10.89
N ARG A 69 -2.41 13.07 12.10
CA ARG A 69 -3.07 14.34 12.37
C ARG A 69 -2.25 15.17 13.34
N ILE A 70 -1.98 16.41 12.97
CA ILE A 70 -1.38 17.43 13.85
C ILE A 70 -2.38 18.55 14.12
N ASN A 71 -2.14 19.30 15.20
CA ASN A 71 -2.85 20.52 15.50
C ASN A 71 -1.90 21.70 15.23
N ALA A 72 -2.01 22.28 14.04
CA ALA A 72 -1.22 23.44 13.62
C ALA A 72 -2.15 24.51 13.02
N PRO A 73 -1.77 25.80 13.06
CA PRO A 73 -2.53 26.85 12.40
C PRO A 73 -2.65 26.55 10.89
N PRO A 74 -3.84 26.74 10.28
CA PRO A 74 -4.03 26.51 8.84
C PRO A 74 -3.06 27.27 7.94
N ALA A 75 -2.60 28.45 8.38
CA ALA A 75 -1.62 29.26 7.65
C ALA A 75 -0.25 28.57 7.50
N ASN A 76 0.10 27.63 8.38
CA ASN A 76 1.35 26.88 8.35
C ASN A 76 1.21 25.57 7.55
N LEU A 77 -0.01 25.26 7.09
CA LEU A 77 -0.33 24.02 6.39
C LEU A 77 -0.53 24.30 4.90
N THR A 78 0.47 23.97 4.10
CA THR A 78 0.41 24.14 2.64
C THR A 78 0.29 22.78 1.95
N PRO A 79 -0.92 22.37 1.52
CA PRO A 79 -1.11 21.12 0.78
C PRO A 79 -0.41 21.16 -0.57
N LEU A 80 0.14 20.00 -0.96
CA LEU A 80 0.75 19.84 -2.28
C LEU A 80 -0.34 19.71 -3.37
N PRO A 81 -0.16 20.35 -4.54
CA PRO A 81 -1.02 20.10 -5.68
C PRO A 81 -0.85 18.64 -6.16
N LEU A 82 -1.98 17.98 -6.45
CA LEU A 82 -1.97 16.57 -6.86
C LEU A 82 -1.78 16.44 -8.37
N GLY A 83 -0.83 15.61 -8.78
CA GLY A 83 -0.61 15.19 -10.16
C GLY A 83 -1.44 13.95 -10.55
N VAL A 84 -1.02 13.24 -11.59
CA VAL A 84 -1.64 12.00 -12.10
C VAL A 84 -0.54 11.02 -12.45
N SER A 85 -0.45 9.90 -11.72
CA SER A 85 0.61 8.92 -11.93
C SER A 85 0.38 8.01 -13.15
N GLN A 86 -0.86 7.82 -13.59
CA GLN A 86 -1.19 7.03 -14.79
C GLN A 86 -0.70 7.66 -16.10
N ARG A 87 -0.31 8.95 -16.10
CA ARG A 87 0.16 9.66 -17.29
C ARG A 87 1.68 9.90 -17.30
N LEU A 88 2.40 9.32 -16.34
CA LEU A 88 3.85 9.44 -16.30
C LEU A 88 4.49 8.72 -17.47
N LEU A 89 5.61 9.26 -17.91
CA LEU A 89 6.45 8.69 -18.97
C LEU A 89 7.85 8.41 -18.42
N VAL A 90 8.45 7.31 -18.86
CA VAL A 90 9.87 7.03 -18.58
C VAL A 90 10.73 8.15 -19.18
N GLY A 91 11.71 8.63 -18.42
CA GLY A 91 12.54 9.78 -18.76
C GLY A 91 11.98 11.13 -18.26
N GLN A 92 10.75 11.18 -17.73
CA GLN A 92 10.18 12.40 -17.15
C GLN A 92 10.95 12.78 -15.88
N THR A 93 11.34 14.06 -15.76
CA THR A 93 12.04 14.60 -14.59
C THR A 93 11.16 14.50 -13.34
N VAL A 94 11.75 14.09 -12.24
CA VAL A 94 11.11 14.02 -10.93
C VAL A 94 12.00 14.61 -9.84
N LEU A 95 11.37 15.09 -8.78
CA LEU A 95 12.00 15.69 -7.61
C LEU A 95 11.58 14.88 -6.38
N ALA A 96 12.54 14.23 -5.71
CA ALA A 96 12.27 13.56 -4.45
C ALA A 96 12.65 14.49 -3.29
N VAL A 97 11.69 14.74 -2.41
CA VAL A 97 11.87 15.61 -1.24
C VAL A 97 11.81 14.77 0.02
N GLY A 98 12.65 15.12 0.99
CA GLY A 98 12.68 14.45 2.28
C GLY A 98 13.68 15.06 3.23
N ASN A 99 13.88 14.42 4.37
CA ASN A 99 14.87 14.79 5.39
C ASN A 99 15.78 13.60 5.68
N PRO A 100 16.68 13.21 4.73
CA PRO A 100 17.58 12.10 4.93
C PRO A 100 18.51 12.40 6.11
N PHE A 101 18.67 11.43 6.99
CA PHE A 101 19.56 11.52 8.17
C PHE A 101 19.23 12.63 9.17
N GLY A 102 18.06 13.28 9.07
CA GLY A 102 17.71 14.41 9.94
C GLY A 102 18.53 15.69 9.73
N LEU A 103 19.19 15.83 8.57
CA LEU A 103 20.11 16.93 8.22
C LEU A 103 19.42 18.13 7.54
N ASP A 104 18.12 18.32 7.76
CA ASP A 104 17.24 19.29 7.09
C ASP A 104 16.71 18.85 5.71
N HIS A 105 15.82 19.68 5.15
CA HIS A 105 15.10 19.38 3.93
C HIS A 105 16.08 19.17 2.77
N SER A 106 16.04 18.00 2.18
CA SER A 106 16.83 17.66 1.00
C SER A 106 15.92 17.45 -0.20
N LEU A 107 16.38 17.95 -1.36
CA LEU A 107 15.76 17.72 -2.65
C LEU A 107 16.77 17.01 -3.54
N THR A 108 16.36 15.89 -4.11
CA THR A 108 17.14 15.16 -5.11
C THR A 108 16.37 15.12 -6.43
N VAL A 109 17.11 15.22 -7.53
CA VAL A 109 16.57 15.25 -8.90
C VAL A 109 16.93 13.97 -9.61
N GLY A 110 16.01 13.44 -10.36
CA GLY A 110 16.20 12.27 -11.23
C GLY A 110 15.10 12.19 -12.28
N VAL A 111 14.89 11.00 -12.81
CA VAL A 111 13.85 10.73 -13.80
C VAL A 111 13.01 9.53 -13.38
N VAL A 112 11.84 9.38 -13.99
CA VAL A 112 11.11 8.12 -13.98
C VAL A 112 11.93 7.10 -14.75
N SER A 113 12.52 6.13 -14.05
CA SER A 113 13.36 5.08 -14.68
C SER A 113 12.53 3.94 -15.25
N ALA A 114 11.41 3.60 -14.58
CA ALA A 114 10.45 2.59 -15.05
C ALA A 114 9.09 2.78 -14.38
N LEU A 115 8.07 2.18 -14.97
CA LEU A 115 6.70 2.14 -14.47
C LEU A 115 6.21 0.69 -14.41
N GLY A 116 5.11 0.43 -13.68
CA GLY A 116 4.50 -0.89 -13.59
C GLY A 116 5.37 -1.91 -12.83
N ARG A 117 6.24 -1.46 -11.94
CA ARG A 117 7.03 -2.34 -11.08
C ARG A 117 6.20 -2.82 -9.89
N GLU A 118 6.62 -3.93 -9.30
CA GLU A 118 6.05 -4.49 -8.08
C GLU A 118 7.04 -4.34 -6.92
N LEU A 119 6.53 -4.00 -5.76
CA LEU A 119 7.28 -3.91 -4.51
C LEU A 119 6.54 -4.72 -3.43
N ARG A 120 7.26 -5.38 -2.53
CA ARG A 120 6.64 -5.98 -1.33
C ARG A 120 6.50 -4.92 -0.24
N SER A 121 5.27 -4.78 0.26
CA SER A 121 4.98 -3.92 1.40
C SER A 121 5.47 -4.52 2.72
N PRO A 122 5.59 -3.72 3.79
CA PRO A 122 5.82 -4.22 5.14
C PRO A 122 4.77 -5.26 5.60
N GLY A 123 3.53 -5.12 5.13
CA GLY A 123 2.44 -6.10 5.36
C GLY A 123 2.57 -7.41 4.56
N GLY A 124 3.66 -7.58 3.78
CA GLY A 124 3.94 -8.78 3.00
C GLY A 124 3.21 -8.87 1.65
N ARG A 125 2.26 -7.98 1.38
CA ARG A 125 1.50 -7.91 0.12
C ARG A 125 2.27 -7.17 -0.95
N LYS A 126 1.93 -7.41 -2.22
CA LYS A 126 2.48 -6.66 -3.35
C LYS A 126 1.85 -5.28 -3.48
N ILE A 127 2.69 -4.27 -3.64
CA ILE A 127 2.30 -2.94 -4.13
C ILE A 127 2.59 -2.93 -5.62
N TYR A 128 1.55 -2.76 -6.43
CA TYR A 128 1.65 -2.74 -7.89
C TYR A 128 1.83 -1.33 -8.42
N ASP A 129 2.28 -1.25 -9.67
CA ASP A 129 2.39 -0.02 -10.45
C ASP A 129 3.34 1.01 -9.82
N VAL A 130 4.27 0.60 -8.94
CA VAL A 130 5.19 1.54 -8.31
C VAL A 130 6.07 2.25 -9.35
N ILE A 131 6.37 3.51 -9.07
CA ILE A 131 7.23 4.35 -9.89
C ILE A 131 8.68 4.05 -9.48
N GLN A 132 9.51 3.65 -10.45
CA GLN A 132 10.96 3.54 -10.25
C GLN A 132 11.62 4.85 -10.66
N THR A 133 12.57 5.33 -9.85
CA THR A 133 13.35 6.56 -10.12
C THR A 133 14.82 6.36 -9.76
N ASP A 134 15.69 7.10 -10.41
CA ASP A 134 17.11 7.25 -10.06
C ASP A 134 17.38 8.47 -9.17
N ALA A 135 16.36 9.31 -8.90
CA ALA A 135 16.47 10.31 -7.84
C ALA A 135 16.95 9.64 -6.55
N ALA A 136 17.93 10.20 -5.88
CA ALA A 136 18.52 9.57 -4.70
C ALA A 136 17.51 9.49 -3.55
N ILE A 137 17.00 8.29 -3.29
CA ILE A 137 16.18 7.97 -2.12
C ILE A 137 17.10 7.32 -1.10
N ASN A 138 17.10 7.84 0.12
CA ASN A 138 17.89 7.33 1.25
C ASN A 138 16.99 7.23 2.50
N PRO A 139 17.41 6.51 3.55
CA PRO A 139 16.72 6.51 4.83
C PRO A 139 16.45 7.95 5.31
N GLY A 140 15.18 8.23 5.61
CA GLY A 140 14.69 9.56 5.95
C GLY A 140 13.87 10.25 4.84
N ASN A 141 14.06 9.89 3.56
CA ASN A 141 13.17 10.35 2.47
C ASN A 141 11.85 9.55 2.41
N SER A 142 11.79 8.38 3.02
CA SER A 142 10.57 7.55 3.08
C SER A 142 9.40 8.34 3.65
N GLY A 143 8.26 8.28 2.98
CA GLY A 143 7.05 9.04 3.29
C GLY A 143 7.02 10.45 2.70
N GLY A 144 8.16 10.97 2.23
CA GLY A 144 8.24 12.26 1.55
C GLY A 144 7.65 12.23 0.14
N PRO A 145 7.35 13.39 -0.43
CA PRO A 145 6.74 13.46 -1.75
C PRO A 145 7.75 13.23 -2.88
N LEU A 146 7.29 12.52 -3.92
CA LEU A 146 7.87 12.54 -5.24
C LEU A 146 7.05 13.49 -6.10
N LEU A 147 7.68 14.52 -6.67
CA LEU A 147 7.03 15.58 -7.43
C LEU A 147 7.42 15.53 -8.91
N ASP A 148 6.55 16.04 -9.77
CA ASP A 148 6.91 16.36 -11.15
C ASP A 148 7.65 17.72 -11.23
N SER A 149 8.10 18.10 -12.42
CA SER A 149 8.79 19.38 -12.67
C SER A 149 7.93 20.64 -12.41
N ASN A 150 6.60 20.48 -12.24
CA ASN A 150 5.68 21.54 -11.89
C ASN A 150 5.38 21.59 -10.37
N GLY A 151 6.07 20.77 -9.57
CA GLY A 151 5.83 20.66 -8.13
C GLY A 151 4.56 19.91 -7.74
N ARG A 152 3.97 19.14 -8.65
CA ARG A 152 2.77 18.34 -8.35
C ARG A 152 3.18 16.98 -7.78
N LEU A 153 2.48 16.54 -6.77
CA LEU A 153 2.67 15.21 -6.19
C LEU A 153 2.33 14.12 -7.21
N ILE A 154 3.29 13.27 -7.54
CA ILE A 154 3.13 12.12 -8.42
C ILE A 154 3.33 10.79 -7.71
N GLY A 155 3.93 10.80 -6.52
CA GLY A 155 4.11 9.60 -5.70
C GLY A 155 4.59 9.90 -4.30
N VAL A 156 4.71 8.86 -3.47
CA VAL A 156 5.27 8.89 -2.11
C VAL A 156 6.52 8.02 -2.10
N ASN A 157 7.67 8.60 -1.79
CA ASN A 157 8.93 7.86 -1.69
C ASN A 157 8.78 6.75 -0.64
N SER A 158 9.11 5.51 -0.97
CA SER A 158 8.87 4.39 -0.05
C SER A 158 10.15 3.60 0.25
N ALA A 159 10.79 3.01 -0.75
CA ALA A 159 11.88 2.08 -0.55
C ALA A 159 12.99 2.28 -1.55
N ILE A 160 14.16 1.73 -1.20
CA ILE A 160 15.29 1.55 -2.11
C ILE A 160 15.55 0.06 -2.30
N TYR A 161 15.97 -0.32 -3.51
CA TYR A 161 16.60 -1.62 -3.71
C TYR A 161 18.11 -1.43 -3.55
N SER A 162 18.62 -1.81 -2.38
CA SER A 162 20.03 -1.61 -2.07
C SER A 162 20.57 -2.70 -1.14
N PRO A 163 21.60 -3.42 -1.53
CA PRO A 163 22.29 -4.36 -0.65
C PRO A 163 23.03 -3.68 0.51
N SER A 164 23.40 -2.41 0.36
CA SER A 164 24.16 -1.64 1.34
C SER A 164 23.30 -0.71 2.22
N GLY A 165 21.99 -0.60 1.93
CA GLY A 165 21.10 0.36 2.60
C GLY A 165 21.24 1.82 2.14
N ALA A 166 22.15 2.13 1.21
CA ALA A 166 22.29 3.44 0.57
C ALA A 166 21.74 3.42 -0.86
N SER A 167 21.34 4.58 -1.41
CA SER A 167 20.83 4.66 -2.78
C SER A 167 21.85 4.12 -3.79
N ALA A 168 21.42 3.13 -4.57
CA ALA A 168 22.16 2.58 -5.71
C ALA A 168 21.59 3.07 -7.06
N GLY A 169 20.85 4.19 -7.08
CA GLY A 169 20.14 4.69 -8.26
C GLY A 169 18.86 3.92 -8.58
N ILE A 170 18.34 3.15 -7.62
CA ILE A 170 17.06 2.42 -7.75
C ILE A 170 16.19 2.75 -6.54
N GLY A 171 15.34 3.76 -6.70
CA GLY A 171 14.33 4.15 -5.73
C GLY A 171 12.93 3.81 -6.23
N PHE A 172 11.99 3.65 -5.30
CA PHE A 172 10.59 3.37 -5.60
C PHE A 172 9.68 4.35 -4.89
N ALA A 173 8.57 4.69 -5.55
CA ALA A 173 7.53 5.53 -4.97
C ALA A 173 6.15 4.92 -5.23
N ILE A 174 5.27 5.05 -4.23
CA ILE A 174 3.85 4.68 -4.32
C ILE A 174 3.15 5.70 -5.20
N PRO A 175 2.41 5.29 -6.25
CA PRO A 175 1.77 6.21 -7.18
C PRO A 175 0.73 7.12 -6.51
N VAL A 176 0.66 8.39 -6.91
CA VAL A 176 -0.30 9.35 -6.35
C VAL A 176 -1.76 8.93 -6.55
N ASP A 177 -2.10 8.19 -7.61
CA ASP A 177 -3.46 7.74 -7.82
C ASP A 177 -3.89 6.69 -6.78
N VAL A 178 -2.94 5.91 -6.22
CA VAL A 178 -3.17 5.07 -5.04
C VAL A 178 -3.40 5.93 -3.79
N VAL A 179 -2.57 6.97 -3.60
CA VAL A 179 -2.69 7.90 -2.46
C VAL A 179 -4.04 8.61 -2.47
N LYS A 180 -4.46 9.15 -3.63
CA LYS A 180 -5.77 9.81 -3.80
C LYS A 180 -6.95 8.92 -3.46
N ARG A 181 -6.85 7.63 -3.77
CA ARG A 181 -7.90 6.65 -3.47
C ARG A 181 -7.95 6.30 -1.98
N LEU A 182 -6.78 6.13 -1.35
CA LEU A 182 -6.69 5.59 0.01
C LEU A 182 -6.77 6.66 1.10
N VAL A 183 -6.09 7.79 0.95
CA VAL A 183 -6.01 8.80 2.02
C VAL A 183 -7.38 9.29 2.49
N PRO A 184 -8.36 9.60 1.62
CA PRO A 184 -9.70 9.96 2.07
C PRO A 184 -10.40 8.84 2.87
N GLN A 185 -10.14 7.57 2.52
CA GLN A 185 -10.69 6.43 3.26
C GLN A 185 -10.04 6.29 4.64
N LEU A 186 -8.71 6.47 4.72
CA LEU A 186 -7.98 6.42 5.99
C LEU A 186 -8.44 7.54 6.93
N ILE A 187 -8.72 8.74 6.40
CA ILE A 187 -9.25 9.85 7.18
C ILE A 187 -10.67 9.54 7.69
N ALA A 188 -11.54 9.02 6.82
CA ALA A 188 -12.94 8.81 7.17
C ALA A 188 -13.20 7.53 7.97
N ARG A 189 -12.41 6.45 7.73
CA ARG A 189 -12.70 5.10 8.23
C ARG A 189 -11.53 4.44 8.96
N ARG A 190 -10.37 5.08 9.02
CA ARG A 190 -9.11 4.60 9.61
C ARG A 190 -8.46 3.42 8.88
N ARG A 191 -9.16 2.78 7.97
CA ARG A 191 -8.69 1.62 7.18
C ARG A 191 -9.22 1.70 5.74
N PRO A 192 -8.54 1.07 4.77
CA PRO A 192 -9.04 0.96 3.41
C PRO A 192 -10.32 0.12 3.35
N VAL A 193 -11.15 0.42 2.38
CA VAL A 193 -12.22 -0.48 1.95
C VAL A 193 -11.65 -1.44 0.92
N VAL A 194 -11.73 -2.73 1.19
CA VAL A 194 -11.25 -3.77 0.29
C VAL A 194 -12.42 -4.27 -0.57
N PRO A 195 -12.39 -4.06 -1.91
CA PRO A 195 -13.38 -4.66 -2.79
C PRO A 195 -13.14 -6.17 -2.90
N GLY A 196 -14.22 -6.94 -2.85
CA GLY A 196 -14.14 -8.40 -2.94
C GLY A 196 -15.44 -9.03 -3.40
N ILE A 197 -15.44 -10.35 -3.47
CA ILE A 197 -16.60 -11.15 -3.89
C ILE A 197 -17.11 -12.07 -2.78
N GLY A 198 -16.47 -12.06 -1.60
CA GLY A 198 -16.79 -12.91 -0.47
C GLY A 198 -16.30 -14.35 -0.60
N ILE A 199 -15.02 -14.50 -0.87
CA ILE A 199 -14.30 -15.78 -0.84
C ILE A 199 -13.12 -15.73 0.14
N ILE A 200 -12.74 -16.88 0.64
CA ILE A 200 -11.43 -17.12 1.24
C ILE A 200 -10.60 -17.91 0.23
N ALA A 201 -9.43 -17.39 -0.10
CA ALA A 201 -8.51 -18.06 -1.01
C ALA A 201 -7.64 -19.08 -0.26
N LEU A 202 -7.31 -20.19 -0.93
CA LEU A 202 -6.32 -21.13 -0.44
C LEU A 202 -4.94 -20.45 -0.43
N PRO A 203 -4.12 -20.61 0.62
CA PRO A 203 -2.77 -20.06 0.65
C PRO A 203 -1.95 -20.47 -0.59
N GLU A 204 -1.26 -19.53 -1.19
CA GLU A 204 -0.49 -19.72 -2.44
C GLU A 204 0.52 -20.86 -2.30
N SER A 205 1.21 -20.98 -1.16
CA SER A 205 2.18 -22.06 -0.91
C SER A 205 1.56 -23.46 -0.97
N ILE A 206 0.26 -23.58 -0.66
CA ILE A 206 -0.46 -24.86 -0.77
C ILE A 206 -0.90 -25.09 -2.23
N ALA A 207 -1.38 -24.03 -2.90
CA ALA A 207 -1.77 -24.12 -4.32
C ALA A 207 -0.57 -24.50 -5.21
N GLU A 208 0.59 -23.89 -5.00
CA GLU A 208 1.83 -24.16 -5.73
C GLU A 208 2.32 -25.60 -5.54
N ARG A 209 2.34 -26.10 -4.29
CA ARG A 209 2.72 -27.52 -4.01
C ARG A 209 1.84 -28.52 -4.72
N ASN A 210 0.58 -28.16 -4.98
CA ASN A 210 -0.39 -28.99 -5.68
C ASN A 210 -0.51 -28.65 -7.17
N GLN A 211 0.37 -27.79 -7.70
CA GLN A 211 0.40 -27.36 -9.11
C GLN A 211 -0.94 -26.77 -9.59
N LEU A 212 -1.63 -26.05 -8.70
CA LEU A 212 -2.91 -25.41 -8.99
C LEU A 212 -2.68 -23.97 -9.46
N GLU A 213 -2.94 -23.70 -10.71
CA GLU A 213 -2.85 -22.36 -11.27
C GLU A 213 -4.04 -21.47 -10.88
N GLY A 214 -3.78 -20.16 -10.66
CA GLY A 214 -4.79 -19.17 -10.32
C GLY A 214 -5.15 -19.13 -8.84
N VAL A 215 -6.15 -18.34 -8.48
CA VAL A 215 -6.63 -18.19 -7.11
C VAL A 215 -7.62 -19.29 -6.79
N VAL A 216 -7.21 -20.26 -5.98
CA VAL A 216 -8.05 -21.40 -5.56
C VAL A 216 -9.04 -20.91 -4.51
N VAL A 217 -10.33 -21.10 -4.73
CA VAL A 217 -11.38 -20.79 -3.76
C VAL A 217 -11.38 -21.85 -2.66
N GLN A 218 -11.00 -21.48 -1.44
CA GLN A 218 -11.08 -22.37 -0.28
C GLN A 218 -12.50 -22.40 0.27
N GLU A 219 -13.09 -21.23 0.52
CA GLU A 219 -14.43 -21.09 1.06
C GLU A 219 -15.18 -19.97 0.36
N VAL A 220 -16.50 -20.08 0.34
CA VAL A 220 -17.42 -19.05 -0.17
C VAL A 220 -18.33 -18.60 0.95
N ALA A 221 -18.29 -17.32 1.27
CA ALA A 221 -19.11 -16.73 2.33
C ALA A 221 -20.60 -16.77 1.95
N ALA A 222 -21.44 -17.24 2.86
CA ALA A 222 -22.90 -17.30 2.64
C ALA A 222 -23.48 -15.91 2.31
N GLY A 223 -24.39 -15.83 1.33
CA GLY A 223 -25.02 -14.59 0.91
C GLY A 223 -24.10 -13.62 0.14
N SER A 224 -22.85 -13.97 -0.08
CA SER A 224 -21.89 -13.17 -0.87
C SER A 224 -22.24 -13.14 -2.37
N PRO A 225 -21.67 -12.21 -3.15
CA PRO A 225 -21.75 -12.27 -4.61
C PRO A 225 -21.27 -13.61 -5.18
N ALA A 226 -20.17 -14.13 -4.67
CA ALA A 226 -19.62 -15.43 -5.06
C ALA A 226 -20.61 -16.58 -4.82
N ALA A 227 -21.27 -16.60 -3.63
CA ALA A 227 -22.27 -17.63 -3.32
C ALA A 227 -23.49 -17.55 -4.25
N ARG A 228 -24.01 -16.34 -4.50
CA ARG A 228 -25.14 -16.13 -5.42
C ARG A 228 -24.82 -16.51 -6.87
N ALA A 229 -23.56 -16.37 -7.25
CA ALA A 229 -23.08 -16.73 -8.58
C ALA A 229 -22.71 -18.23 -8.71
N GLY A 230 -22.86 -19.02 -7.64
CA GLY A 230 -22.61 -20.46 -7.64
C GLY A 230 -21.13 -20.84 -7.67
N LEU A 231 -20.22 -19.98 -7.13
CA LEU A 231 -18.85 -20.39 -6.90
C LEU A 231 -18.79 -21.46 -5.83
N GLU A 232 -17.86 -22.40 -5.99
CA GLU A 232 -17.64 -23.50 -5.08
C GLU A 232 -16.21 -23.50 -4.53
N GLY A 233 -16.09 -23.65 -3.20
CA GLY A 233 -14.83 -23.83 -2.53
C GLY A 233 -14.35 -25.30 -2.51
N LEU A 234 -13.34 -25.57 -1.69
CA LEU A 234 -12.85 -26.93 -1.42
C LEU A 234 -13.95 -27.78 -0.78
N ARG A 235 -14.07 -29.02 -1.22
CA ARG A 235 -14.98 -30.01 -0.62
C ARG A 235 -14.21 -31.22 -0.11
N ARG A 236 -14.53 -31.67 1.09
CA ARG A 236 -13.88 -32.84 1.69
C ARG A 236 -14.26 -34.12 0.93
N ALA A 237 -13.29 -34.94 0.56
CA ALA A 237 -13.51 -36.21 -0.08
C ALA A 237 -13.82 -37.32 0.96
N ARG A 238 -14.69 -38.29 0.63
CA ARG A 238 -15.05 -39.40 1.53
C ARG A 238 -13.87 -40.27 1.94
N GLY A 239 -12.84 -40.37 1.10
CA GLY A 239 -11.62 -41.15 1.33
C GLY A 239 -10.44 -40.37 1.93
N GLY A 240 -10.66 -39.14 2.42
CA GLY A 240 -9.60 -38.20 2.83
C GLY A 240 -9.16 -37.28 1.68
N GLY A 241 -8.54 -36.14 2.04
CA GLY A 241 -8.17 -35.13 1.07
C GLY A 241 -9.34 -34.19 0.69
N PHE A 242 -9.14 -33.41 -0.39
CA PHE A 242 -10.10 -32.40 -0.83
C PHE A 242 -10.29 -32.43 -2.34
N TYR A 243 -11.51 -32.22 -2.79
CA TYR A 243 -11.82 -31.86 -4.16
C TYR A 243 -11.67 -30.35 -4.31
N VAL A 244 -10.96 -29.93 -5.37
CA VAL A 244 -10.82 -28.52 -5.72
C VAL A 244 -12.09 -28.07 -6.43
N GLY A 245 -12.75 -27.05 -5.91
CA GLY A 245 -13.87 -26.38 -6.55
C GLY A 245 -13.41 -25.42 -7.65
N ASP A 246 -13.73 -24.15 -7.51
CA ASP A 246 -13.36 -23.12 -8.47
C ASP A 246 -11.94 -22.59 -8.25
N ARG A 247 -11.27 -22.30 -9.36
CA ARG A 247 -10.03 -21.52 -9.42
C ARG A 247 -10.25 -20.31 -10.30
N ILE A 248 -10.01 -19.12 -9.79
CA ILE A 248 -10.12 -17.87 -10.55
C ILE A 248 -8.82 -17.67 -11.31
N VAL A 249 -8.89 -17.64 -12.64
CA VAL A 249 -7.70 -17.54 -13.50
C VAL A 249 -7.61 -16.23 -14.28
N ALA A 250 -8.72 -15.47 -14.36
CA ALA A 250 -8.71 -14.13 -14.94
C ALA A 250 -9.88 -13.27 -14.40
N VAL A 251 -9.70 -11.96 -14.44
CA VAL A 251 -10.72 -10.94 -14.13
C VAL A 251 -10.73 -9.92 -15.27
N ASN A 252 -11.89 -9.66 -15.88
CA ASN A 252 -12.04 -8.75 -17.01
C ASN A 252 -11.01 -9.04 -18.12
N GLY A 253 -10.74 -10.33 -18.40
CA GLY A 253 -9.75 -10.78 -19.37
C GLY A 253 -8.28 -10.69 -18.91
N LYS A 254 -7.97 -10.04 -17.79
CA LYS A 254 -6.61 -10.00 -17.22
C LYS A 254 -6.34 -11.28 -16.43
N ARG A 255 -5.24 -11.98 -16.73
CA ARG A 255 -4.83 -13.19 -16.00
C ARG A 255 -4.50 -12.82 -14.55
N VAL A 256 -4.94 -13.67 -13.61
CA VAL A 256 -4.59 -13.59 -12.18
C VAL A 256 -3.97 -14.92 -11.75
N GLN A 257 -2.87 -14.85 -11.02
CA GLN A 257 -2.13 -16.02 -10.55
C GLN A 257 -2.09 -16.09 -9.02
N SER A 258 -2.24 -14.94 -8.37
CA SER A 258 -2.15 -14.78 -6.92
C SER A 258 -3.37 -14.04 -6.36
N LEU A 259 -3.56 -14.14 -5.04
CA LEU A 259 -4.56 -13.34 -4.35
C LEU A 259 -4.24 -11.83 -4.46
N ASP A 260 -2.96 -11.48 -4.50
CA ASP A 260 -2.53 -10.10 -4.70
C ASP A 260 -2.95 -9.56 -6.07
N ASP A 261 -2.77 -10.35 -7.15
CA ASP A 261 -3.24 -9.98 -8.49
C ASP A 261 -4.76 -9.78 -8.52
N LEU A 262 -5.51 -10.71 -7.92
CA LEU A 262 -6.97 -10.64 -7.84
C LEU A 262 -7.42 -9.37 -7.09
N THR A 263 -6.83 -9.12 -5.92
CA THR A 263 -7.14 -7.96 -5.10
C THR A 263 -6.78 -6.66 -5.82
N HIS A 264 -5.63 -6.62 -6.49
CA HIS A 264 -5.21 -5.45 -7.26
C HIS A 264 -6.22 -5.08 -8.36
N VAL A 265 -6.68 -6.08 -9.14
CA VAL A 265 -7.71 -5.82 -10.17
C VAL A 265 -9.02 -5.35 -9.53
N PHE A 266 -9.44 -5.94 -8.41
CA PHE A 266 -10.64 -5.51 -7.71
C PHE A 266 -10.54 -4.08 -7.17
N GLU A 267 -9.37 -3.70 -6.61
CA GLU A 267 -9.11 -2.34 -6.14
C GLU A 267 -9.14 -1.30 -7.26
N GLN A 268 -8.70 -1.66 -8.47
CA GLN A 268 -8.80 -0.79 -9.65
C GLN A 268 -10.25 -0.54 -10.07
N GLN A 269 -11.12 -1.54 -9.92
CA GLN A 269 -12.54 -1.45 -10.28
C GLN A 269 -13.39 -0.76 -9.21
N GLY A 270 -13.08 -1.00 -7.93
CA GLY A 270 -13.78 -0.43 -6.78
C GLY A 270 -15.07 -1.18 -6.40
N VAL A 271 -15.58 -0.87 -5.20
CA VAL A 271 -16.82 -1.45 -4.69
C VAL A 271 -18.01 -1.00 -5.56
N GLY A 272 -18.93 -1.93 -5.85
CA GLY A 272 -20.11 -1.72 -6.69
C GLY A 272 -19.87 -1.98 -8.18
N ALA A 273 -18.62 -2.08 -8.63
CA ALA A 273 -18.32 -2.42 -10.02
C ALA A 273 -18.71 -3.88 -10.31
N ILE A 274 -19.19 -4.14 -11.51
CA ILE A 274 -19.42 -5.50 -12.00
C ILE A 274 -18.15 -5.98 -12.68
N VAL A 275 -17.64 -7.12 -12.22
CA VAL A 275 -16.45 -7.79 -12.79
C VAL A 275 -16.86 -9.09 -13.46
N GLU A 276 -16.13 -9.44 -14.52
CA GLU A 276 -16.25 -10.71 -15.22
C GLU A 276 -15.09 -11.61 -14.78
N LEU A 277 -15.41 -12.69 -14.08
CA LEU A 277 -14.43 -13.69 -13.64
C LEU A 277 -14.38 -14.84 -14.65
N THR A 278 -13.18 -15.25 -15.01
CA THR A 278 -12.94 -16.54 -15.63
C THR A 278 -12.52 -17.53 -14.56
N VAL A 279 -13.31 -18.57 -14.38
CA VAL A 279 -13.05 -19.65 -13.41
C VAL A 279 -12.85 -20.99 -14.09
N MET A 280 -12.07 -21.85 -13.45
CA MET A 280 -11.84 -23.24 -13.87
C MET A 280 -12.43 -24.18 -12.82
N ARG A 281 -13.29 -25.13 -13.23
CA ARG A 281 -13.86 -26.16 -12.35
C ARG A 281 -13.83 -27.51 -13.08
N GLY A 282 -13.17 -28.52 -12.51
CA GLY A 282 -13.11 -29.86 -13.11
C GLY A 282 -12.52 -29.90 -14.54
N GLY A 283 -11.65 -28.96 -14.89
CA GLY A 283 -11.09 -28.80 -16.26
C GLY A 283 -11.91 -27.90 -17.18
N GLU A 284 -13.16 -27.57 -16.84
CA GLU A 284 -14.01 -26.68 -17.64
C GLU A 284 -13.77 -25.22 -17.29
N ARG A 285 -13.79 -24.37 -18.32
CA ARG A 285 -13.69 -22.91 -18.20
C ARG A 285 -15.08 -22.29 -18.23
N ARG A 286 -15.36 -21.41 -17.25
CA ARG A 286 -16.63 -20.69 -17.13
C ARG A 286 -16.38 -19.21 -16.95
N THR A 287 -17.29 -18.39 -17.46
CA THR A 287 -17.27 -16.94 -17.27
C THR A 287 -18.49 -16.54 -16.43
N ILE A 288 -18.25 -15.77 -15.36
CA ILE A 288 -19.27 -15.39 -14.38
C ILE A 288 -19.17 -13.89 -14.11
N LYS A 289 -20.28 -13.18 -14.19
CA LYS A 289 -20.34 -11.74 -13.84
C LYS A 289 -20.95 -11.55 -12.46
N MET A 290 -20.31 -10.70 -11.66
CA MET A 290 -20.79 -10.39 -10.32
C MET A 290 -20.32 -9.01 -9.83
N PRO A 291 -21.08 -8.38 -8.90
CA PRO A 291 -20.66 -7.12 -8.30
C PRO A 291 -19.58 -7.32 -7.26
N LEU A 292 -18.66 -6.35 -7.16
CA LEU A 292 -17.74 -6.22 -6.04
C LEU A 292 -18.47 -5.59 -4.84
N VAL A 293 -18.25 -6.14 -3.66
CA VAL A 293 -18.73 -5.60 -2.39
C VAL A 293 -17.55 -5.27 -1.47
N ALA A 294 -17.78 -4.42 -0.47
CA ALA A 294 -16.79 -4.24 0.58
C ALA A 294 -16.67 -5.56 1.37
N VAL A 295 -15.46 -6.08 1.51
CA VAL A 295 -15.15 -7.23 2.37
C VAL A 295 -14.26 -6.76 3.52
N GLU A 296 -14.40 -7.42 4.67
CA GLU A 296 -13.64 -7.14 5.89
C GLU A 296 -12.33 -7.91 5.91
#